data_e590cb1f44406bdd5e1a36b51c75fec5
#
_entry.id   e590cb1f44406bdd5e1a36b51c75fec5
#
_cell.length_a   1.000
_cell.length_b   1.000
_cell.length_c   1.000
_cell.angle_alpha   90.00
_cell.angle_beta   90.00
_cell.angle_gamma   90.00
#
_symmetry.space_group_name_H-M   'P 1'
#
loop_
_entity.id
_entity.type
_entity.pdbx_description
1 polymer ?
#
loop_
_entity_poly.entity_id
_entity_poly.type
_entity_poly.pdbx_seq_one_letter_code
_entity_poly.pdbx_strand_id
1 'polypeptide(L)'
;MTAKKVVLLYTELAGYSVECLNHAAMNLHDVGITVVRYPINPEAPFKFSFHPSVEVMSKEMFSAATLQQMCPDLVLVSGWADRDYNQWVTKLSRNTRKVVMFDNFWEGSWRQRLGQHVLKPFLRRRFNACWVPGAKHLEYSDRLGFSRENVQKGMYATDLEPYLNLFRTQQYRQDGPRKFLYVGRYLELKGVKDLWTAYRAYRQRGGDWELHLAGTGELWDERPNVAGMHHHGFMQRDDLMDLAKSCDVLVMPSHYDHWGVAVQEMAAAGLPLILSDQVASGTDFLKDHENGRVFEAKNPEALANAFWDVSSWSESRLAEAAQMSHDLSQTYNTQTWTDTLSWFINNLS
;
A
#
# COMPACT_ATOMS: atom_id res chain seq x y z
N MET A 1 -3.46 -35.79 -3.59
CA MET A 1 -2.79 -34.85 -4.55
C MET A 1 -1.48 -34.42 -3.92
N THR A 2 -0.39 -34.27 -4.66
CA THR A 2 0.86 -33.68 -4.13
C THR A 2 0.64 -32.23 -3.86
N ALA A 3 1.06 -31.74 -2.67
CA ALA A 3 0.93 -30.33 -2.30
C ALA A 3 1.63 -29.44 -3.34
N LYS A 4 0.97 -28.33 -3.73
CA LYS A 4 1.54 -27.33 -4.62
C LYS A 4 2.65 -26.56 -3.92
N LYS A 5 3.72 -26.24 -4.64
CA LYS A 5 4.88 -25.52 -4.09
C LYS A 5 4.92 -24.10 -4.64
N VAL A 6 4.83 -23.13 -3.75
CA VAL A 6 4.89 -21.70 -4.06
C VAL A 6 6.14 -21.09 -3.43
N VAL A 7 6.93 -20.38 -4.22
CA VAL A 7 8.11 -19.67 -3.74
C VAL A 7 7.94 -18.17 -4.02
N LEU A 8 8.07 -17.36 -2.98
CA LEU A 8 8.05 -15.90 -3.08
C LEU A 8 9.45 -15.34 -2.85
N LEU A 9 9.94 -14.59 -3.81
CA LEU A 9 11.27 -13.96 -3.79
C LEU A 9 11.10 -12.46 -3.48
N TYR A 10 11.29 -12.06 -2.22
CA TYR A 10 11.13 -10.69 -1.76
C TYR A 10 12.47 -9.95 -1.63
N THR A 11 12.52 -8.72 -2.13
CA THR A 11 13.62 -7.78 -1.87
C THR A 11 13.39 -7.01 -0.57
N GLU A 12 12.15 -6.64 -0.30
CA GLU A 12 11.72 -5.99 0.94
C GLU A 12 10.41 -6.63 1.39
N LEU A 13 10.33 -6.98 2.67
CA LEU A 13 9.15 -7.60 3.26
C LEU A 13 8.58 -6.66 4.32
N ALA A 14 7.29 -6.37 4.22
CA ALA A 14 6.57 -5.53 5.16
C ALA A 14 5.61 -6.36 6.03
N GLY A 15 5.15 -5.79 7.15
CA GLY A 15 4.25 -6.46 8.08
C GLY A 15 2.96 -6.95 7.41
N TYR A 16 2.32 -6.13 6.59
CA TYR A 16 1.13 -6.49 5.84
C TYR A 16 1.33 -7.69 4.89
N SER A 17 2.53 -7.81 4.28
CA SER A 17 2.85 -8.97 3.45
C SER A 17 2.92 -10.25 4.28
N VAL A 18 3.41 -10.17 5.52
CA VAL A 18 3.46 -11.32 6.44
C VAL A 18 2.05 -11.70 6.89
N GLU A 19 1.18 -10.74 7.15
CA GLU A 19 -0.25 -10.99 7.45
C GLU A 19 -0.92 -11.78 6.33
N CYS A 20 -0.73 -11.35 5.08
CA CYS A 20 -1.26 -12.06 3.90
C CYS A 20 -0.69 -13.48 3.75
N LEU A 21 0.62 -13.65 3.95
CA LEU A 21 1.28 -14.96 3.89
C LEU A 21 0.76 -15.91 4.98
N ASN A 22 0.58 -15.40 6.20
CA ASN A 22 0.04 -16.18 7.30
C ASN A 22 -1.41 -16.59 7.02
N HIS A 23 -2.22 -15.65 6.52
CA HIS A 23 -3.61 -15.94 6.14
C HIS A 23 -3.68 -17.01 5.03
N ALA A 24 -2.83 -16.92 4.00
CA ALA A 24 -2.76 -17.91 2.95
C ALA A 24 -2.32 -19.29 3.48
N ALA A 25 -1.34 -19.31 4.38
CA ALA A 25 -0.86 -20.55 5.00
C ALA A 25 -1.91 -21.25 5.86
N MET A 26 -2.78 -20.49 6.52
CA MET A 26 -3.90 -21.03 7.30
C MET A 26 -5.03 -21.57 6.43
N ASN A 27 -5.24 -21.03 5.23
CA ASN A 27 -6.41 -21.34 4.41
C ASN A 27 -6.13 -22.20 3.17
N LEU A 28 -4.87 -22.30 2.74
CA LEU A 28 -4.47 -23.14 1.58
C LEU A 28 -3.71 -24.38 2.06
N HIS A 29 -4.43 -25.38 2.56
CA HIS A 29 -3.85 -26.57 3.21
C HIS A 29 -3.00 -27.44 2.27
N ASP A 30 -3.26 -27.40 0.96
CA ASP A 30 -2.54 -28.18 -0.06
C ASP A 30 -1.42 -27.37 -0.74
N VAL A 31 -0.95 -26.28 -0.11
CA VAL A 31 0.07 -25.37 -0.65
C VAL A 31 1.22 -25.21 0.33
N GLY A 32 2.40 -25.60 -0.07
CA GLY A 32 3.65 -25.30 0.65
C GLY A 32 4.16 -23.92 0.23
N ILE A 33 4.30 -22.98 1.18
CA ILE A 33 4.76 -21.61 0.95
C ILE A 33 6.18 -21.46 1.46
N THR A 34 7.11 -21.10 0.57
CA THR A 34 8.49 -20.73 0.92
C THR A 34 8.73 -19.27 0.58
N VAL A 35 9.24 -18.50 1.52
CA VAL A 35 9.59 -17.09 1.37
C VAL A 35 11.10 -16.93 1.41
N VAL A 36 11.67 -16.42 0.33
CA VAL A 36 13.10 -16.03 0.27
C VAL A 36 13.20 -14.53 0.36
N ARG A 37 13.94 -14.02 1.34
CA ARG A 37 14.02 -12.58 1.58
C ARG A 37 15.45 -12.12 1.84
N TYR A 38 15.68 -10.85 1.63
CA TYR A 38 16.89 -10.17 2.11
C TYR A 38 16.96 -10.15 3.65
N PRO A 39 18.14 -9.98 4.24
CA PRO A 39 18.28 -9.70 5.67
C PRO A 39 17.38 -8.53 6.08
N ILE A 40 16.97 -8.52 7.35
CA ILE A 40 16.19 -7.40 7.90
C ILE A 40 17.03 -6.13 7.84
N ASN A 41 16.45 -5.05 7.31
CA ASN A 41 17.09 -3.75 7.29
C ASN A 41 17.34 -3.28 8.74
N PRO A 42 18.61 -3.00 9.13
CA PRO A 42 18.92 -2.52 10.48
C PRO A 42 18.24 -1.19 10.84
N GLU A 43 17.93 -0.35 9.83
CA GLU A 43 17.23 0.93 10.03
C GLU A 43 15.74 0.77 10.30
N ALA A 44 15.17 -0.40 9.95
CA ALA A 44 13.77 -0.73 10.17
C ALA A 44 13.66 -2.19 10.69
N PRO A 45 14.04 -2.46 11.95
CA PRO A 45 14.14 -3.81 12.50
C PRO A 45 12.76 -4.39 12.86
N PHE A 46 11.90 -4.56 11.87
CA PHE A 46 10.59 -5.19 12.06
C PHE A 46 10.76 -6.65 12.50
N LYS A 47 10.08 -7.00 13.59
CA LYS A 47 9.94 -8.40 14.01
C LYS A 47 8.75 -9.01 13.29
N PHE A 48 9.01 -10.03 12.48
CA PHE A 48 7.97 -10.76 11.78
C PHE A 48 7.66 -12.07 12.48
N SER A 49 6.38 -12.38 12.65
CA SER A 49 5.90 -13.66 13.13
C SER A 49 5.22 -14.39 11.97
N PHE A 50 5.85 -15.45 11.49
CA PHE A 50 5.31 -16.27 10.42
C PHE A 50 4.52 -17.45 10.98
N HIS A 51 3.48 -17.86 10.26
CA HIS A 51 2.78 -19.12 10.52
C HIS A 51 3.78 -20.29 10.41
N PRO A 52 3.71 -21.31 11.30
CA PRO A 52 4.68 -22.42 11.32
C PRO A 52 4.83 -23.20 10.01
N SER A 53 3.83 -23.18 9.14
CA SER A 53 3.87 -23.82 7.82
C SER A 53 4.53 -22.97 6.72
N VAL A 54 4.89 -21.72 7.01
CA VAL A 54 5.62 -20.85 6.08
C VAL A 54 7.12 -21.06 6.29
N GLU A 55 7.79 -21.60 5.30
CA GLU A 55 9.26 -21.71 5.32
C GLU A 55 9.88 -20.37 4.95
N VAL A 56 10.80 -19.85 5.77
CA VAL A 56 11.49 -18.59 5.52
C VAL A 56 12.98 -18.80 5.38
N MET A 57 13.54 -18.36 4.26
CA MET A 57 14.96 -18.50 3.94
C MET A 57 15.61 -17.12 3.68
N SER A 58 16.87 -16.98 4.11
CA SER A 58 17.67 -15.81 3.72
C SER A 58 18.13 -15.97 2.27
N LYS A 59 18.08 -14.86 1.48
CA LYS A 59 18.64 -14.84 0.12
C LYS A 59 20.10 -15.26 0.07
N GLU A 60 20.89 -14.94 1.10
CA GLU A 60 22.30 -15.26 1.17
C GLU A 60 22.58 -16.77 1.19
N MET A 61 21.65 -17.55 1.74
CA MET A 61 21.71 -19.00 1.83
C MET A 61 20.93 -19.72 0.70
N PHE A 62 20.38 -18.95 -0.25
CA PHE A 62 19.54 -19.46 -1.32
C PHE A 62 20.22 -19.28 -2.67
N SER A 63 19.95 -20.19 -3.60
CA SER A 63 20.56 -20.18 -4.92
C SER A 63 19.61 -20.60 -6.03
N ALA A 64 20.00 -20.37 -7.29
CA ALA A 64 19.28 -20.89 -8.45
C ALA A 64 19.16 -22.43 -8.44
N ALA A 65 20.19 -23.12 -7.95
CA ALA A 65 20.18 -24.59 -7.84
C ALA A 65 19.14 -25.06 -6.80
N THR A 66 19.11 -24.40 -5.64
CA THR A 66 18.10 -24.65 -4.60
C THR A 66 16.70 -24.44 -5.14
N LEU A 67 16.45 -23.33 -5.84
CA LEU A 67 15.15 -23.06 -6.45
C LEU A 67 14.73 -24.11 -7.48
N GLN A 68 15.69 -24.59 -8.30
CA GLN A 68 15.43 -25.65 -9.28
C GLN A 68 15.12 -27.00 -8.60
N GLN A 69 15.84 -27.35 -7.53
CA GLN A 69 15.62 -28.59 -6.78
C GLN A 69 14.26 -28.63 -6.08
N MET A 70 13.74 -27.45 -5.66
CA MET A 70 12.40 -27.36 -5.09
C MET A 70 11.30 -27.71 -6.08
N CYS A 71 11.54 -27.58 -7.40
CA CYS A 71 10.56 -27.80 -8.45
C CYS A 71 9.24 -27.05 -8.18
N PRO A 72 9.26 -25.72 -8.02
CA PRO A 72 8.06 -24.96 -7.65
C PRO A 72 7.01 -24.97 -8.78
N ASP A 73 5.73 -25.05 -8.39
CA ASP A 73 4.60 -24.86 -9.31
C ASP A 73 4.42 -23.39 -9.67
N LEU A 74 4.69 -22.50 -8.69
CA LEU A 74 4.54 -21.05 -8.84
C LEU A 74 5.72 -20.32 -8.18
N VAL A 75 6.26 -19.32 -8.88
CA VAL A 75 7.25 -18.38 -8.32
C VAL A 75 6.75 -16.96 -8.51
N LEU A 76 6.71 -16.19 -7.41
CA LEU A 76 6.43 -14.76 -7.41
C LEU A 76 7.72 -13.99 -7.10
N VAL A 77 7.99 -12.92 -7.85
CA VAL A 77 9.22 -12.11 -7.71
C VAL A 77 8.84 -10.66 -7.45
N SER A 78 9.35 -10.07 -6.36
CA SER A 78 9.13 -8.67 -6.04
C SER A 78 10.00 -7.77 -6.91
N GLY A 79 9.41 -7.24 -7.98
CA GLY A 79 10.05 -6.32 -8.92
C GLY A 79 11.03 -7.00 -9.89
N TRP A 80 11.66 -6.15 -10.67
CA TRP A 80 12.64 -6.54 -11.69
C TRP A 80 14.05 -6.00 -11.44
N ALA A 81 14.28 -5.35 -10.29
CA ALA A 81 15.57 -4.75 -9.97
C ALA A 81 16.62 -5.78 -9.53
N ASP A 82 16.20 -6.85 -8.86
CA ASP A 82 17.10 -7.89 -8.39
C ASP A 82 17.59 -8.79 -9.53
N ARG A 83 18.88 -8.71 -9.84
CA ARG A 83 19.50 -9.45 -10.95
C ARG A 83 19.48 -10.96 -10.71
N ASP A 84 19.74 -11.39 -9.47
CA ASP A 84 19.81 -12.81 -9.14
C ASP A 84 18.44 -13.46 -9.24
N TYR A 85 17.41 -12.88 -8.63
CA TYR A 85 16.05 -13.38 -8.72
C TYR A 85 15.59 -13.48 -10.18
N ASN A 86 15.85 -12.43 -10.98
CA ASN A 86 15.51 -12.44 -12.40
C ASN A 86 16.31 -13.47 -13.20
N GLN A 87 17.55 -13.76 -12.82
CA GLN A 87 18.34 -14.81 -13.46
C GLN A 87 17.85 -16.21 -13.03
N TRP A 88 17.52 -16.40 -11.75
CA TRP A 88 17.07 -17.69 -11.21
C TRP A 88 15.80 -18.17 -11.90
N VAL A 89 14.82 -17.29 -12.09
CA VAL A 89 13.55 -17.66 -12.75
C VAL A 89 13.72 -18.08 -14.22
N THR A 90 14.79 -17.64 -14.91
CA THR A 90 15.06 -18.09 -16.27
C THR A 90 15.51 -19.54 -16.37
N LYS A 91 16.02 -20.10 -15.26
CA LYS A 91 16.53 -21.48 -15.18
C LYS A 91 15.43 -22.50 -14.80
N LEU A 92 14.23 -22.00 -14.46
CA LEU A 92 13.11 -22.85 -14.08
C LEU A 92 12.45 -23.52 -15.29
N SER A 93 11.78 -24.63 -15.05
CA SER A 93 10.96 -25.33 -16.03
C SER A 93 9.94 -24.39 -16.68
N ARG A 94 9.55 -24.69 -17.91
CA ARG A 94 8.44 -24.00 -18.59
C ARG A 94 7.10 -24.26 -17.88
N ASN A 95 6.98 -25.34 -17.16
CA ASN A 95 5.78 -25.68 -16.39
C ASN A 95 5.66 -24.88 -15.07
N THR A 96 6.74 -24.27 -14.61
CA THR A 96 6.69 -23.36 -13.44
C THR A 96 6.04 -22.06 -13.86
N ARG A 97 4.96 -21.66 -13.21
CA ARG A 97 4.30 -20.37 -13.38
C ARG A 97 5.14 -19.28 -12.72
N LYS A 98 5.29 -18.15 -13.39
CA LYS A 98 6.18 -17.05 -12.96
C LYS A 98 5.42 -15.74 -12.98
N VAL A 99 5.31 -15.10 -11.83
CA VAL A 99 4.59 -13.85 -11.63
C VAL A 99 5.57 -12.78 -11.16
N VAL A 100 5.58 -11.61 -11.81
CA VAL A 100 6.28 -10.44 -11.30
C VAL A 100 5.31 -9.58 -10.50
N MET A 101 5.72 -9.18 -9.31
CA MET A 101 5.00 -8.23 -8.45
C MET A 101 5.68 -6.87 -8.57
N PHE A 102 4.94 -5.79 -8.83
CA PHE A 102 5.49 -4.45 -8.88
C PHE A 102 4.47 -3.38 -8.54
N ASP A 103 4.95 -2.27 -8.01
CA ASP A 103 4.15 -1.15 -7.52
C ASP A 103 4.41 0.17 -8.27
N ASN A 104 5.18 0.13 -9.34
CA ASN A 104 5.37 1.28 -10.20
C ASN A 104 4.11 1.52 -11.04
N PHE A 105 3.64 2.76 -11.11
CA PHE A 105 2.58 3.17 -12.02
C PHE A 105 3.12 4.06 -13.14
N TRP A 106 2.31 4.27 -14.18
CA TRP A 106 2.70 5.08 -15.31
C TRP A 106 2.58 6.57 -15.01
N GLU A 107 3.71 7.28 -15.06
CA GLU A 107 3.81 8.74 -14.90
C GLU A 107 4.02 9.46 -16.22
N GLY A 108 4.24 8.71 -17.32
CA GLY A 108 4.55 9.28 -18.61
C GLY A 108 5.94 9.94 -18.71
N SER A 109 6.82 9.67 -17.75
CA SER A 109 8.18 10.21 -17.77
C SER A 109 8.98 9.71 -18.96
N TRP A 110 9.95 10.50 -19.45
CA TRP A 110 10.80 10.10 -20.58
C TRP A 110 11.56 8.79 -20.30
N ARG A 111 11.94 8.57 -19.04
CA ARG A 111 12.61 7.31 -18.58
C ARG A 111 11.68 6.11 -18.75
N GLN A 112 10.41 6.24 -18.36
CA GLN A 112 9.44 5.17 -18.53
C GLN A 112 9.12 4.95 -20.03
N ARG A 113 8.98 6.04 -20.82
CA ARG A 113 8.72 5.95 -22.26
C ARG A 113 9.82 5.20 -23.01
N LEU A 114 11.09 5.43 -22.69
CA LEU A 114 12.21 4.68 -23.25
C LEU A 114 12.37 3.31 -22.60
N GLY A 115 12.31 3.25 -21.28
CA GLY A 115 12.51 2.03 -20.49
C GLY A 115 11.52 0.91 -20.82
N GLN A 116 10.27 1.23 -21.14
CA GLN A 116 9.27 0.22 -21.53
C GLN A 116 9.70 -0.65 -22.72
N HIS A 117 10.44 -0.09 -23.70
CA HIS A 117 10.89 -0.85 -24.86
C HIS A 117 11.94 -1.91 -24.51
N VAL A 118 12.68 -1.73 -23.42
CA VAL A 118 13.65 -2.70 -22.90
C VAL A 118 12.96 -3.64 -21.90
N LEU A 119 12.15 -3.10 -21.00
CA LEU A 119 11.48 -3.86 -19.95
C LEU A 119 10.42 -4.82 -20.51
N LYS A 120 9.65 -4.41 -21.50
CA LYS A 120 8.60 -5.24 -22.10
C LYS A 120 9.14 -6.59 -22.61
N PRO A 121 10.15 -6.69 -23.50
CA PRO A 121 10.69 -7.97 -23.93
C PRO A 121 11.41 -8.71 -22.79
N PHE A 122 12.03 -7.98 -21.84
CA PHE A 122 12.69 -8.55 -20.69
C PHE A 122 11.70 -9.29 -19.78
N LEU A 123 10.57 -8.66 -19.43
CA LEU A 123 9.56 -9.21 -18.54
C LEU A 123 8.77 -10.33 -19.22
N ARG A 124 8.31 -10.12 -20.47
CA ARG A 124 7.52 -11.12 -21.18
C ARG A 124 8.25 -12.44 -21.47
N ARG A 125 9.58 -12.42 -21.54
CA ARG A 125 10.36 -13.66 -21.68
C ARG A 125 10.50 -14.45 -20.37
N ARG A 126 10.22 -13.81 -19.24
CA ARG A 126 10.47 -14.36 -17.91
C ARG A 126 9.21 -14.68 -17.14
N PHE A 127 8.16 -13.87 -17.32
CA PHE A 127 6.95 -13.93 -16.50
C PHE A 127 5.70 -14.17 -17.34
N ASN A 128 4.81 -15.00 -16.81
CA ASN A 128 3.51 -15.31 -17.40
C ASN A 128 2.48 -14.22 -17.06
N ALA A 129 2.56 -13.66 -15.86
CA ALA A 129 1.60 -12.71 -15.31
C ALA A 129 2.27 -11.66 -14.44
N CYS A 130 1.51 -10.64 -14.04
CA CYS A 130 1.94 -9.70 -13.03
C CYS A 130 0.86 -9.50 -11.96
N TRP A 131 1.32 -9.13 -10.75
CA TRP A 131 0.48 -8.76 -9.63
C TRP A 131 0.82 -7.33 -9.21
N VAL A 132 -0.17 -6.46 -9.17
CA VAL A 132 -0.01 -5.03 -8.91
C VAL A 132 -0.90 -4.58 -7.75
N PRO A 133 -0.60 -3.44 -7.08
CA PRO A 133 -1.39 -2.97 -5.97
C PRO A 133 -2.85 -2.66 -6.33
N GLY A 134 -3.10 -1.88 -7.37
CA GLY A 134 -4.44 -1.44 -7.69
C GLY A 134 -4.62 -0.88 -9.11
N ALA A 135 -5.72 -0.17 -9.33
CA ALA A 135 -6.16 0.28 -10.65
C ALA A 135 -5.15 1.23 -11.35
N LYS A 136 -4.49 2.11 -10.60
CA LYS A 136 -3.49 3.06 -11.16
C LYS A 136 -2.32 2.37 -11.86
N HIS A 137 -2.03 1.12 -11.50
CA HIS A 137 -0.91 0.34 -12.04
C HIS A 137 -1.23 -0.38 -13.36
N LEU A 138 -2.52 -0.48 -13.71
CA LEU A 138 -2.96 -1.25 -14.87
C LEU A 138 -2.42 -0.69 -16.20
N GLU A 139 -2.35 0.64 -16.34
CA GLU A 139 -1.80 1.26 -17.54
C GLU A 139 -0.34 0.85 -17.75
N TYR A 140 0.47 0.85 -16.69
CA TYR A 140 1.87 0.45 -16.83
C TYR A 140 2.01 -1.04 -17.12
N SER A 141 1.16 -1.89 -16.54
CA SER A 141 1.09 -3.32 -16.86
C SER A 141 0.84 -3.58 -18.36
N ASP A 142 -0.11 -2.85 -18.95
CA ASP A 142 -0.41 -2.93 -20.38
C ASP A 142 0.80 -2.50 -21.24
N ARG A 143 1.44 -1.39 -20.87
CA ARG A 143 2.64 -0.88 -21.57
C ARG A 143 3.81 -1.85 -21.48
N LEU A 144 3.94 -2.56 -20.37
CA LEU A 144 4.93 -3.64 -20.19
C LEU A 144 4.52 -4.93 -20.91
N GLY A 145 3.33 -4.96 -21.51
CA GLY A 145 2.86 -5.99 -22.44
C GLY A 145 2.15 -7.16 -21.79
N PHE A 146 1.74 -7.05 -20.52
CA PHE A 146 0.87 -8.05 -19.91
C PHE A 146 -0.56 -7.88 -20.46
N SER A 147 -1.21 -9.00 -20.82
CA SER A 147 -2.63 -9.00 -21.16
C SER A 147 -3.47 -8.85 -19.89
N ARG A 148 -4.60 -8.17 -19.99
CA ARG A 148 -5.48 -7.88 -18.83
C ARG A 148 -5.90 -9.12 -18.05
N GLU A 149 -6.06 -10.25 -18.71
CA GLU A 149 -6.39 -11.55 -18.11
C GLU A 149 -5.26 -12.08 -17.21
N ASN A 150 -4.01 -11.67 -17.45
CA ASN A 150 -2.81 -12.06 -16.71
C ASN A 150 -2.33 -10.97 -15.72
N VAL A 151 -3.15 -9.96 -15.46
CA VAL A 151 -2.88 -8.91 -14.48
C VAL A 151 -3.86 -9.05 -13.31
N GLN A 152 -3.34 -9.27 -12.11
CA GLN A 152 -4.14 -9.26 -10.90
C GLN A 152 -3.83 -8.03 -10.05
N LYS A 153 -4.84 -7.54 -9.31
CA LYS A 153 -4.73 -6.43 -8.35
C LYS A 153 -4.69 -6.95 -6.92
N GLY A 154 -4.47 -6.05 -5.95
CA GLY A 154 -4.49 -6.39 -4.52
C GLY A 154 -3.18 -6.96 -4.00
N MET A 155 -2.04 -6.66 -4.64
CA MET A 155 -0.72 -7.08 -4.17
C MET A 155 -0.43 -6.59 -2.75
N TYR A 156 -0.83 -5.37 -2.44
CA TYR A 156 -0.73 -4.77 -1.11
C TYR A 156 -2.10 -4.83 -0.41
N ALA A 157 -2.28 -5.87 0.35
CA ALA A 157 -3.42 -6.05 1.25
C ALA A 157 -2.92 -6.13 2.70
N THR A 158 -3.78 -5.85 3.65
CA THR A 158 -3.48 -5.87 5.08
C THR A 158 -4.63 -6.53 5.84
N ASP A 159 -4.39 -6.94 7.07
CA ASP A 159 -5.46 -7.32 7.99
C ASP A 159 -6.24 -6.06 8.39
N LEU A 160 -7.43 -5.93 7.84
CA LEU A 160 -8.30 -4.78 8.09
C LEU A 160 -9.17 -4.92 9.35
N GLU A 161 -9.28 -6.11 9.92
CA GLU A 161 -10.23 -6.35 11.03
C GLU A 161 -10.07 -5.37 12.22
N PRO A 162 -8.85 -5.01 12.65
CA PRO A 162 -8.69 -4.01 13.70
C PRO A 162 -9.28 -2.64 13.35
N TYR A 163 -9.11 -2.20 12.09
CA TYR A 163 -9.61 -0.89 11.61
C TYR A 163 -11.12 -0.93 11.34
N LEU A 164 -11.64 -2.04 10.81
CA LEU A 164 -13.08 -2.24 10.65
C LEU A 164 -13.80 -2.21 12.00
N ASN A 165 -13.18 -2.75 13.05
CA ASN A 165 -13.71 -2.69 14.40
C ASN A 165 -13.72 -1.27 14.97
N LEU A 166 -12.76 -0.41 14.59
CA LEU A 166 -12.79 1.01 14.95
C LEU A 166 -14.07 1.67 14.40
N PHE A 167 -14.37 1.49 13.13
CA PHE A 167 -15.57 2.05 12.51
C PHE A 167 -16.86 1.56 13.18
N ARG A 168 -16.97 0.27 13.47
CA ARG A 168 -18.13 -0.33 14.14
C ARG A 168 -18.37 0.21 15.56
N THR A 169 -17.29 0.61 16.25
CA THR A 169 -17.34 1.13 17.63
C THR A 169 -17.38 2.65 17.69
N GLN A 170 -17.17 3.34 16.59
CA GLN A 170 -17.15 4.79 16.52
C GLN A 170 -18.58 5.33 16.61
N GLN A 171 -18.97 5.79 17.80
CA GLN A 171 -20.12 6.68 17.92
C GLN A 171 -19.65 8.05 17.39
N TYR A 172 -20.43 8.64 16.48
CA TYR A 172 -20.12 9.98 15.95
C TYR A 172 -19.84 10.94 17.09
N ARG A 173 -18.62 11.50 17.10
CA ARG A 173 -18.22 12.47 18.14
C ARG A 173 -19.08 13.71 18.03
N GLN A 174 -19.78 14.03 19.10
CA GLN A 174 -20.53 15.27 19.22
C GLN A 174 -19.73 16.38 19.90
N ASP A 175 -18.59 16.07 20.56
CA ASP A 175 -17.85 17.01 21.40
C ASP A 175 -16.37 17.14 21.01
N GLY A 176 -15.90 18.37 20.91
CA GLY A 176 -14.50 18.76 20.70
C GLY A 176 -14.14 19.17 19.26
N PRO A 177 -12.93 19.71 19.07
CA PRO A 177 -12.48 20.13 17.75
C PRO A 177 -12.35 18.95 16.80
N ARG A 178 -12.74 19.15 15.54
CA ARG A 178 -12.52 18.20 14.46
C ARG A 178 -11.04 18.12 14.10
N LYS A 179 -10.61 16.98 13.57
CA LYS A 179 -9.19 16.70 13.37
C LYS A 179 -8.89 16.07 12.02
N PHE A 180 -7.90 16.64 11.34
CA PHE A 180 -7.20 15.98 10.24
C PHE A 180 -6.10 15.07 10.81
N LEU A 181 -5.86 13.93 10.17
CA LEU A 181 -4.81 12.98 10.50
C LEU A 181 -3.85 12.83 9.33
N TYR A 182 -2.56 12.96 9.58
CA TYR A 182 -1.50 12.53 8.66
C TYR A 182 -0.77 11.34 9.26
N VAL A 183 -0.52 10.29 8.44
CA VAL A 183 0.25 9.12 8.83
C VAL A 183 1.35 8.89 7.80
N GLY A 184 2.60 9.10 8.17
CA GLY A 184 3.69 8.88 7.23
C GLY A 184 5.04 9.40 7.68
N ARG A 185 6.09 9.00 6.96
CA ARG A 185 7.44 9.50 7.21
C ARG A 185 7.54 10.99 6.86
N TYR A 186 8.33 11.72 7.63
CA TYR A 186 8.64 13.13 7.36
C TYR A 186 9.75 13.22 6.30
N LEU A 187 9.35 13.05 5.04
CA LEU A 187 10.21 13.11 3.88
C LEU A 187 9.66 14.11 2.86
N GLU A 188 10.53 14.71 2.04
CA GLU A 188 10.12 15.59 0.95
C GLU A 188 9.11 14.89 0.01
N LEU A 189 9.38 13.62 -0.32
CA LEU A 189 8.52 12.82 -1.19
C LEU A 189 7.11 12.60 -0.61
N LYS A 190 6.95 12.66 0.71
CA LYS A 190 5.66 12.53 1.40
C LYS A 190 4.89 13.85 1.51
N GLY A 191 5.44 14.95 0.98
CA GLY A 191 4.76 16.24 0.86
C GLY A 191 4.49 16.93 2.20
N VAL A 192 5.25 16.58 3.26
CA VAL A 192 4.97 17.09 4.62
C VAL A 192 5.18 18.60 4.72
N LYS A 193 6.10 19.20 3.95
CA LYS A 193 6.29 20.67 3.90
C LYS A 193 5.10 21.37 3.25
N ASP A 194 4.54 20.77 2.21
CA ASP A 194 3.31 21.28 1.58
C ASP A 194 2.14 21.21 2.55
N LEU A 195 2.05 20.12 3.34
CA LEU A 195 1.05 19.97 4.39
C LEU A 195 1.13 21.09 5.44
N TRP A 196 2.33 21.40 5.91
CA TRP A 196 2.55 22.48 6.87
C TRP A 196 2.14 23.84 6.29
N THR A 197 2.48 24.08 5.03
CA THR A 197 2.15 25.32 4.31
C THR A 197 0.64 25.45 4.10
N ALA A 198 0.00 24.40 3.63
CA ALA A 198 -1.44 24.34 3.39
C ALA A 198 -2.23 24.53 4.68
N TYR A 199 -1.81 23.88 5.78
CA TYR A 199 -2.48 24.02 7.06
C TYR A 199 -2.37 25.43 7.63
N ARG A 200 -1.21 26.12 7.50
CA ARG A 200 -1.09 27.54 7.87
C ARG A 200 -2.07 28.41 7.08
N ALA A 201 -2.17 28.19 5.76
CA ALA A 201 -3.10 28.93 4.92
C ALA A 201 -4.57 28.66 5.32
N TYR A 202 -4.91 27.41 5.64
CA TYR A 202 -6.22 27.04 6.16
C TYR A 202 -6.55 27.77 7.47
N ARG A 203 -5.61 27.78 8.44
CA ARG A 203 -5.79 28.51 9.72
C ARG A 203 -5.91 30.01 9.52
N GLN A 204 -5.14 30.62 8.62
CA GLN A 204 -5.22 32.07 8.30
C GLN A 204 -6.56 32.46 7.67
N ARG A 205 -7.24 31.55 6.98
CA ARG A 205 -8.59 31.72 6.43
C ARG A 205 -9.70 31.55 7.49
N GLY A 206 -9.34 31.23 8.74
CA GLY A 206 -10.30 31.02 9.83
C GLY A 206 -10.71 29.57 10.05
N GLY A 207 -10.02 28.61 9.41
CA GLY A 207 -10.24 27.18 9.68
C GLY A 207 -9.93 26.82 11.14
N ASP A 208 -10.72 25.99 11.75
CA ASP A 208 -10.68 25.66 13.19
C ASP A 208 -10.30 24.21 13.50
N TRP A 209 -10.32 23.32 12.50
CA TRP A 209 -9.91 21.93 12.70
C TRP A 209 -8.42 21.81 13.05
N GLU A 210 -8.08 20.87 13.92
CA GLU A 210 -6.70 20.56 14.28
C GLU A 210 -6.05 19.65 13.23
N LEU A 211 -4.71 19.60 13.19
CA LEU A 211 -3.94 18.68 12.35
C LEU A 211 -3.03 17.85 13.24
N HIS A 212 -3.24 16.54 13.24
CA HIS A 212 -2.45 15.55 13.97
C HIS A 212 -1.56 14.79 12.99
N LEU A 213 -0.24 14.74 13.27
CA LEU A 213 0.76 14.12 12.40
C LEU A 213 1.48 13.01 13.15
N ALA A 214 1.29 11.77 12.69
CA ALA A 214 1.98 10.58 13.18
C ALA A 214 3.11 10.18 12.23
N GLY A 215 4.33 10.13 12.74
CA GLY A 215 5.53 9.74 12.01
C GLY A 215 6.75 10.58 12.31
N THR A 216 7.89 10.14 11.81
CA THR A 216 9.20 10.79 11.89
C THR A 216 9.93 10.67 10.55
N GLY A 217 11.10 11.28 10.45
CA GLY A 217 11.95 11.18 9.25
C GLY A 217 12.93 12.33 9.16
N GLU A 218 13.57 12.48 8.01
CA GLU A 218 14.64 13.47 7.75
C GLU A 218 14.22 14.91 8.06
N LEU A 219 12.94 15.23 7.85
CA LEU A 219 12.39 16.57 8.07
C LEU A 219 11.85 16.79 9.49
N TRP A 220 12.05 15.83 10.40
CA TRP A 220 11.50 15.93 11.75
C TRP A 220 11.93 17.19 12.50
N ASP A 221 13.19 17.58 12.38
CA ASP A 221 13.74 18.75 13.08
C ASP A 221 13.32 20.10 12.44
N GLU A 222 12.80 20.06 11.20
CA GLU A 222 12.26 21.22 10.50
C GLU A 222 10.78 21.48 10.81
N ARG A 223 10.12 20.63 11.61
CA ARG A 223 8.68 20.72 11.91
C ARG A 223 8.33 22.05 12.55
N PRO A 224 7.29 22.74 12.02
CA PRO A 224 6.89 24.03 12.55
C PRO A 224 6.05 23.90 13.82
N ASN A 225 6.15 24.87 14.69
CA ASN A 225 5.21 25.04 15.80
C ASN A 225 4.07 25.98 15.34
N VAL A 226 2.91 25.40 15.05
CA VAL A 226 1.70 26.12 14.61
C VAL A 226 0.53 25.76 15.51
N ALA A 227 -0.24 26.73 15.94
CA ALA A 227 -1.42 26.49 16.78
C ALA A 227 -2.40 25.51 16.11
N GLY A 228 -2.76 24.44 16.82
CA GLY A 228 -3.63 23.37 16.32
C GLY A 228 -2.91 22.31 15.48
N MET A 229 -1.59 22.38 15.31
CA MET A 229 -0.79 21.35 14.66
C MET A 229 -0.02 20.55 15.72
N HIS A 230 -0.24 19.24 15.74
CA HIS A 230 0.27 18.33 16.78
C HIS A 230 1.16 17.25 16.16
N HIS A 231 2.45 17.22 16.49
CA HIS A 231 3.43 16.26 16.02
C HIS A 231 3.63 15.16 17.07
N HIS A 232 3.18 13.94 16.77
CA HIS A 232 3.20 12.80 17.72
C HIS A 232 4.49 11.97 17.65
N GLY A 233 5.28 12.12 16.60
CA GLY A 233 6.43 11.26 16.37
C GLY A 233 6.02 9.87 15.83
N PHE A 234 6.94 8.92 15.92
CA PHE A 234 6.64 7.54 15.54
C PHE A 234 5.65 6.91 16.53
N MET A 235 4.63 6.29 16.00
CA MET A 235 3.60 5.60 16.78
C MET A 235 3.55 4.12 16.41
N GLN A 236 3.38 3.25 17.39
CA GLN A 236 3.03 1.84 17.17
C GLN A 236 1.57 1.73 16.73
N ARG A 237 1.20 0.56 16.19
CA ARG A 237 -0.14 0.33 15.63
C ARG A 237 -1.26 0.67 16.62
N ASP A 238 -1.17 0.22 17.86
CA ASP A 238 -2.23 0.42 18.85
C ASP A 238 -2.39 1.92 19.19
N ASP A 239 -1.28 2.64 19.42
CA ASP A 239 -1.30 4.08 19.68
C ASP A 239 -1.84 4.87 18.47
N LEU A 240 -1.48 4.44 17.24
CA LEU A 240 -1.99 5.04 16.01
C LEU A 240 -3.49 4.82 15.87
N MET A 241 -3.98 3.64 16.20
CA MET A 241 -5.41 3.34 16.19
C MET A 241 -6.19 4.18 17.19
N ASP A 242 -5.65 4.40 18.39
CA ASP A 242 -6.25 5.28 19.38
C ASP A 242 -6.27 6.74 18.94
N LEU A 243 -5.22 7.20 18.28
CA LEU A 243 -5.22 8.52 17.64
C LEU A 243 -6.28 8.59 16.52
N ALA A 244 -6.33 7.61 15.64
CA ALA A 244 -7.28 7.55 14.51
C ALA A 244 -8.74 7.60 14.98
N LYS A 245 -9.10 6.94 16.10
CA LYS A 245 -10.43 7.05 16.73
C LYS A 245 -10.82 8.49 17.03
N SER A 246 -9.84 9.35 17.28
CA SER A 246 -10.05 10.75 17.64
C SER A 246 -10.03 11.71 16.46
N CYS A 247 -9.75 11.22 15.25
CA CYS A 247 -9.62 12.01 14.04
C CYS A 247 -10.82 11.81 13.10
N ASP A 248 -11.04 12.77 12.21
CA ASP A 248 -12.23 12.82 11.35
C ASP A 248 -11.89 12.62 9.88
N VAL A 249 -10.70 12.97 9.41
CA VAL A 249 -10.30 12.91 7.98
C VAL A 249 -8.83 12.57 7.86
N LEU A 250 -8.49 11.63 6.97
CA LEU A 250 -7.09 11.37 6.60
C LEU A 250 -6.61 12.33 5.53
N VAL A 251 -5.36 12.79 5.66
CA VAL A 251 -4.67 13.64 4.67
C VAL A 251 -3.35 13.00 4.26
N MET A 252 -3.16 12.74 2.95
CA MET A 252 -1.92 12.21 2.40
C MET A 252 -1.44 13.07 1.22
N PRO A 253 -0.53 14.03 1.45
CA PRO A 253 -0.08 15.00 0.44
C PRO A 253 1.13 14.53 -0.36
N SER A 254 1.35 13.24 -0.46
CA SER A 254 2.56 12.67 -1.07
C SER A 254 2.78 13.18 -2.50
N HIS A 255 4.01 13.57 -2.80
CA HIS A 255 4.44 13.90 -4.17
C HIS A 255 4.51 12.66 -5.05
N TYR A 256 4.68 11.52 -4.43
CA TYR A 256 4.61 10.20 -5.03
C TYR A 256 4.42 9.14 -3.94
N ASP A 257 3.45 8.29 -4.12
CA ASP A 257 3.23 7.14 -3.24
C ASP A 257 2.80 5.94 -4.08
N HIS A 258 3.62 4.90 -4.05
CA HIS A 258 3.37 3.67 -4.82
C HIS A 258 2.02 3.03 -4.47
N TRP A 259 1.57 3.15 -3.21
CA TRP A 259 0.27 2.67 -2.75
C TRP A 259 -0.29 3.51 -1.61
N GLY A 260 0.42 3.55 -0.48
CA GLY A 260 -0.07 4.20 0.72
C GLY A 260 -1.01 3.29 1.52
N VAL A 261 -0.48 2.24 2.14
CA VAL A 261 -1.27 1.28 2.94
C VAL A 261 -2.08 2.00 4.02
N ALA A 262 -1.52 3.04 4.65
CA ALA A 262 -2.24 3.86 5.63
C ALA A 262 -3.56 4.46 5.11
N VAL A 263 -3.67 4.72 3.79
CA VAL A 263 -4.94 5.18 3.19
C VAL A 263 -6.02 4.11 3.35
N GLN A 264 -5.70 2.86 3.04
CA GLN A 264 -6.64 1.76 3.18
C GLN A 264 -7.02 1.51 4.64
N GLU A 265 -6.03 1.50 5.53
CA GLU A 265 -6.23 1.32 6.97
C GLU A 265 -7.15 2.38 7.57
N MET A 266 -6.89 3.66 7.26
CA MET A 266 -7.71 4.76 7.77
C MET A 266 -9.08 4.84 7.08
N ALA A 267 -9.18 4.48 5.80
CA ALA A 267 -10.46 4.32 5.14
C ALA A 267 -11.30 3.20 5.78
N ALA A 268 -10.68 2.07 6.15
CA ALA A 268 -11.35 0.99 6.87
C ALA A 268 -11.88 1.43 8.24
N ALA A 269 -11.13 2.31 8.92
CA ALA A 269 -11.58 2.98 10.15
C ALA A 269 -12.66 4.04 9.90
N GLY A 270 -13.09 4.26 8.65
CA GLY A 270 -14.15 5.20 8.30
C GLY A 270 -13.72 6.66 8.19
N LEU A 271 -12.44 6.96 7.95
CA LEU A 271 -12.02 8.33 7.71
C LEU A 271 -12.24 8.71 6.24
N PRO A 272 -12.97 9.79 5.92
CA PRO A 272 -12.90 10.45 4.63
C PRO A 272 -11.47 10.83 4.26
N LEU A 273 -11.17 10.98 2.97
CA LEU A 273 -9.81 11.05 2.45
C LEU A 273 -9.52 12.37 1.74
N ILE A 274 -8.41 13.04 2.07
CA ILE A 274 -7.83 14.12 1.27
C ILE A 274 -6.49 13.62 0.73
N LEU A 275 -6.43 13.29 -0.56
CA LEU A 275 -5.25 12.68 -1.16
C LEU A 275 -4.72 13.51 -2.33
N SER A 276 -3.41 13.54 -2.49
CA SER A 276 -2.86 14.03 -3.75
C SER A 276 -3.16 13.05 -4.90
N ASP A 277 -3.18 13.54 -6.13
CA ASP A 277 -3.33 12.74 -7.35
C ASP A 277 -2.19 11.73 -7.58
N GLN A 278 -1.12 11.81 -6.77
CA GLN A 278 0.05 10.93 -6.82
C GLN A 278 0.02 9.81 -5.77
N VAL A 279 -0.99 9.74 -4.94
CA VAL A 279 -1.24 8.58 -4.05
C VAL A 279 -1.99 7.51 -4.83
N ALA A 280 -1.32 6.39 -5.13
CA ALA A 280 -1.84 5.40 -6.07
C ALA A 280 -3.14 4.72 -5.57
N SER A 281 -3.25 4.45 -4.28
CA SER A 281 -4.44 3.83 -3.69
C SER A 281 -5.69 4.71 -3.76
N GLY A 282 -5.52 6.03 -4.00
CA GLY A 282 -6.65 6.95 -4.20
C GLY A 282 -7.57 6.52 -5.34
N THR A 283 -7.04 5.89 -6.40
CA THR A 283 -7.87 5.40 -7.51
C THR A 283 -8.82 4.26 -7.14
N ASP A 284 -8.55 3.56 -6.04
CA ASP A 284 -9.34 2.43 -5.58
C ASP A 284 -10.22 2.80 -4.36
N PHE A 285 -9.77 3.74 -3.50
CA PHE A 285 -10.42 4.03 -2.21
C PHE A 285 -11.04 5.41 -2.12
N LEU A 286 -10.77 6.33 -3.07
CA LEU A 286 -11.31 7.69 -3.06
C LEU A 286 -12.14 7.97 -4.31
N LYS A 287 -13.37 8.43 -4.10
CA LYS A 287 -14.22 9.05 -5.11
C LYS A 287 -14.31 10.53 -4.78
N ASP A 288 -13.72 11.35 -5.66
CA ASP A 288 -13.64 12.80 -5.45
C ASP A 288 -15.03 13.41 -5.27
N HIS A 289 -15.17 14.33 -4.31
CA HIS A 289 -16.42 14.93 -3.86
C HIS A 289 -17.45 13.99 -3.20
N GLU A 290 -17.20 12.69 -3.12
CA GLU A 290 -18.12 11.75 -2.46
C GLU A 290 -17.57 11.37 -1.07
N ASN A 291 -16.43 10.68 -0.98
CA ASN A 291 -15.82 10.32 0.30
C ASN A 291 -14.51 11.06 0.59
N GLY A 292 -14.27 12.18 -0.09
CA GLY A 292 -13.09 13.00 0.15
C GLY A 292 -12.78 13.95 -1.02
N ARG A 293 -11.50 14.37 -1.09
CA ARG A 293 -11.01 15.26 -2.13
C ARG A 293 -9.69 14.79 -2.70
N VAL A 294 -9.60 14.86 -4.03
CA VAL A 294 -8.32 14.74 -4.74
C VAL A 294 -7.77 16.15 -5.00
N PHE A 295 -6.48 16.35 -4.83
CA PHE A 295 -5.81 17.60 -5.18
C PHE A 295 -4.50 17.31 -5.92
N GLU A 296 -4.02 18.31 -6.68
CA GLU A 296 -2.77 18.25 -7.42
C GLU A 296 -1.57 18.19 -6.47
N ALA A 297 -0.72 17.19 -6.62
CA ALA A 297 0.51 17.06 -5.82
C ALA A 297 1.43 18.27 -6.00
N LYS A 298 2.20 18.61 -4.95
CA LYS A 298 3.08 19.78 -4.91
C LYS A 298 2.35 21.13 -5.04
N ASN A 299 1.07 21.15 -4.72
CA ASN A 299 0.23 22.36 -4.75
C ASN A 299 -0.38 22.60 -3.35
N PRO A 300 0.34 23.31 -2.45
CA PRO A 300 -0.16 23.60 -1.10
C PRO A 300 -1.46 24.42 -1.08
N GLU A 301 -1.69 25.25 -2.11
CA GLU A 301 -2.93 26.03 -2.21
C GLU A 301 -4.13 25.13 -2.51
N ALA A 302 -3.97 24.17 -3.45
CA ALA A 302 -5.00 23.18 -3.73
C ALA A 302 -5.31 22.32 -2.50
N LEU A 303 -4.28 21.92 -1.71
CA LEU A 303 -4.47 21.23 -0.45
C LEU A 303 -5.21 22.08 0.59
N ALA A 304 -4.88 23.39 0.71
CA ALA A 304 -5.58 24.29 1.63
C ALA A 304 -7.06 24.45 1.24
N ASN A 305 -7.36 24.47 -0.05
CA ASN A 305 -8.74 24.48 -0.55
C ASN A 305 -9.47 23.18 -0.25
N ALA A 306 -8.79 22.02 -0.33
CA ALA A 306 -9.36 20.73 0.04
C ALA A 306 -9.66 20.65 1.55
N PHE A 307 -8.79 21.19 2.41
CA PHE A 307 -9.07 21.32 3.84
C PHE A 307 -10.34 22.15 4.08
N TRP A 308 -10.43 23.32 3.42
CA TRP A 308 -11.57 24.21 3.57
C TRP A 308 -12.87 23.56 3.11
N ASP A 309 -12.85 22.89 1.97
CA ASP A 309 -14.03 22.22 1.44
C ASP A 309 -14.52 21.13 2.40
N VAL A 310 -13.66 20.19 2.80
CA VAL A 310 -14.04 19.07 3.66
C VAL A 310 -14.44 19.55 5.07
N SER A 311 -13.77 20.55 5.62
CA SER A 311 -14.12 21.10 6.93
C SER A 311 -15.47 21.86 6.92
N SER A 312 -16.00 22.22 5.76
CA SER A 312 -17.31 22.83 5.59
C SER A 312 -18.46 21.82 5.45
N TRP A 313 -18.15 20.51 5.36
CA TRP A 313 -19.17 19.48 5.21
C TRP A 313 -20.02 19.35 6.48
N SER A 314 -21.32 19.10 6.28
CA SER A 314 -22.21 18.78 7.40
C SER A 314 -21.85 17.44 8.04
N GLU A 315 -22.28 17.21 9.27
CA GLU A 315 -22.09 15.94 9.96
C GLU A 315 -22.67 14.75 9.18
N SER A 316 -23.87 14.93 8.60
CA SER A 316 -24.47 13.89 7.76
C SER A 316 -23.59 13.56 6.56
N ARG A 317 -23.00 14.56 5.89
CA ARG A 317 -22.13 14.33 4.76
C ARG A 317 -20.79 13.67 5.15
N LEU A 318 -20.21 14.05 6.29
CA LEU A 318 -19.04 13.38 6.84
C LEU A 318 -19.34 11.91 7.17
N ALA A 319 -20.54 11.63 7.70
CA ALA A 319 -21.01 10.28 7.99
C ALA A 319 -21.15 9.42 6.72
N GLU A 320 -21.76 9.95 5.69
CA GLU A 320 -21.92 9.29 4.38
C GLU A 320 -20.54 9.03 3.74
N ALA A 321 -19.65 10.01 3.79
CA ALA A 321 -18.28 9.89 3.30
C ALA A 321 -17.48 8.83 4.07
N ALA A 322 -17.64 8.78 5.40
CA ALA A 322 -17.01 7.78 6.26
C ALA A 322 -17.48 6.35 5.93
N GLN A 323 -18.79 6.16 5.75
CA GLN A 323 -19.35 4.87 5.34
C GLN A 323 -18.78 4.45 3.98
N MET A 324 -18.73 5.34 3.01
CA MET A 324 -18.19 5.04 1.68
C MET A 324 -16.69 4.69 1.73
N SER A 325 -15.88 5.41 2.54
CA SER A 325 -14.46 5.07 2.74
C SER A 325 -14.31 3.66 3.30
N HIS A 326 -15.10 3.35 4.34
CA HIS A 326 -15.15 2.04 4.96
C HIS A 326 -15.49 0.94 3.95
N ASP A 327 -16.53 1.12 3.13
CA ASP A 327 -16.96 0.12 2.16
C ASP A 327 -15.92 -0.10 1.05
N LEU A 328 -15.34 0.98 0.50
CA LEU A 328 -14.33 0.90 -0.54
C LEU A 328 -13.04 0.22 -0.05
N SER A 329 -12.64 0.44 1.21
CA SER A 329 -11.43 -0.13 1.78
C SER A 329 -11.39 -1.65 1.75
N GLN A 330 -12.55 -2.31 1.80
CA GLN A 330 -12.68 -3.76 1.88
C GLN A 330 -12.42 -4.48 0.55
N THR A 331 -12.18 -3.74 -0.52
CA THR A 331 -11.86 -4.30 -1.85
C THR A 331 -10.63 -5.23 -1.83
N TYR A 332 -9.62 -4.90 -1.03
CA TYR A 332 -8.41 -5.70 -0.86
C TYR A 332 -8.18 -6.00 0.62
N ASN A 333 -8.07 -7.27 0.95
CA ASN A 333 -7.79 -7.76 2.30
C ASN A 333 -7.03 -9.08 2.24
N THR A 334 -6.68 -9.65 3.37
CA THR A 334 -5.93 -10.92 3.44
C THR A 334 -6.65 -12.08 2.75
N GLN A 335 -8.00 -12.11 2.74
CA GLN A 335 -8.76 -13.12 2.02
C GLN A 335 -8.65 -12.94 0.50
N THR A 336 -8.89 -11.73 -0.02
CA THR A 336 -8.77 -11.45 -1.47
C THR A 336 -7.35 -11.67 -1.97
N TRP A 337 -6.33 -11.42 -1.14
CA TRP A 337 -4.94 -11.74 -1.44
C TRP A 337 -4.72 -13.25 -1.57
N THR A 338 -5.28 -14.03 -0.63
CA THR A 338 -5.22 -15.50 -0.64
C THR A 338 -5.94 -16.07 -1.86
N ASP A 339 -7.11 -15.53 -2.21
CA ASP A 339 -7.86 -15.92 -3.40
C ASP A 339 -7.09 -15.64 -4.68
N THR A 340 -6.40 -14.50 -4.75
CA THR A 340 -5.53 -14.13 -5.88
C THR A 340 -4.32 -15.07 -5.99
N LEU A 341 -3.67 -15.41 -4.87
CA LEU A 341 -2.61 -16.41 -4.87
C LEU A 341 -3.10 -17.77 -5.37
N SER A 342 -4.27 -18.22 -4.89
CA SER A 342 -4.93 -19.44 -5.37
C SER A 342 -5.25 -19.37 -6.86
N TRP A 343 -5.69 -18.22 -7.35
CA TRP A 343 -5.93 -18.00 -8.77
C TRP A 343 -4.65 -18.21 -9.60
N PHE A 344 -3.51 -17.64 -9.18
CA PHE A 344 -2.21 -17.86 -9.87
C PHE A 344 -1.80 -19.33 -9.86
N ILE A 345 -2.07 -20.06 -8.78
CA ILE A 345 -1.77 -21.48 -8.67
C ILE A 345 -2.59 -22.32 -9.64
N ASN A 346 -3.84 -21.94 -9.91
CA ASN A 346 -4.78 -22.81 -10.64
C ASN A 346 -5.01 -22.39 -12.09
N ASN A 347 -4.97 -21.10 -12.43
CA ASN A 347 -5.46 -20.56 -13.71
C ASN A 347 -4.37 -20.05 -14.65
N LEU A 348 -3.12 -19.87 -14.23
CA LEU A 348 -2.04 -19.53 -15.16
C LEU A 348 -1.66 -20.75 -16.01
N SER A 349 -1.74 -20.61 -17.32
CA SER A 349 -1.28 -21.56 -18.31
C SER A 349 0.19 -21.34 -18.70
#